data_5fb956e178f7ca1a304e3750a680aa44
#
_entry.id   5fb956e178f7ca1a304e3750a680aa44
#
_cell.length_a   1.000
_cell.length_b   1.000
_cell.length_c   1.000
_cell.angle_alpha   90.00
_cell.angle_beta   90.00
_cell.angle_gamma   90.00
#
_symmetry.space_group_name_H-M   'P 1'
#
loop_
_entity.id
_entity.type
_entity.pdbx_description
1 polymer ?
#
loop_
_entity_poly.entity_id
_entity_poly.type
_entity_poly.pdbx_seq_one_letter_code
_entity_poly.pdbx_strand_id
1 'polypeptide(L)'
;MIISNIMKKIELIKPDDWHVHFREGSMIRKLVPETSKLFNRAIVMPNLKSPIINSKQALKYKKKILSFSKNNAFFEPLITLYLNEEISITDLIWAYTNK
;
A
#
# COMPACT_ATOMS: atom_id res chain seq x y z
N MET A 1 6.76 3.87 16.51
CA MET A 1 5.52 3.62 17.28
C MET A 1 5.82 3.51 18.76
N ILE A 2 4.98 4.09 19.57
CA ILE A 2 5.15 4.07 21.04
C ILE A 2 3.95 3.34 21.64
N ILE A 3 4.24 2.33 22.46
CA ILE A 3 3.24 1.63 23.26
C ILE A 3 3.56 1.92 24.73
N SER A 4 2.61 2.50 25.44
CA SER A 4 2.82 2.80 26.86
C SER A 4 1.65 2.31 27.73
N ASN A 5 1.96 1.90 28.94
CA ASN A 5 1.02 1.72 30.03
C ASN A 5 1.43 2.62 31.19
N ILE A 6 0.81 2.45 32.34
CA ILE A 6 1.06 3.30 33.53
C ILE A 6 2.54 3.33 33.94
N MET A 7 3.28 2.24 33.75
CA MET A 7 4.64 2.06 34.29
C MET A 7 5.72 1.92 33.22
N LYS A 8 5.37 1.67 31.97
CA LYS A 8 6.33 1.32 30.94
C LYS A 8 6.01 1.96 29.61
N LYS A 9 7.06 2.33 28.89
CA LYS A 9 7.01 2.86 27.52
C LYS A 9 7.91 2.00 26.65
N ILE A 10 7.41 1.57 25.48
CA ILE A 10 8.18 0.85 24.49
C ILE A 10 8.25 1.70 23.23
N GLU A 11 9.46 1.95 22.74
CA GLU A 11 9.69 2.65 21.47
C GLU A 11 10.10 1.64 20.42
N LEU A 12 9.44 1.67 19.28
CA LEU A 12 9.70 0.79 18.16
C LEU A 12 9.98 1.61 16.91
N ILE A 13 10.81 1.06 16.02
CA ILE A 13 10.87 1.57 14.64
C ILE A 13 9.47 1.40 14.06
N LYS A 14 9.00 2.42 13.32
CA LYS A 14 7.68 2.37 12.70
C LYS A 14 7.58 1.13 11.80
N PRO A 15 6.67 0.19 12.08
CA PRO A 15 6.64 -1.09 11.39
C PRO A 15 6.11 -0.98 9.95
N ASP A 16 6.32 -2.05 9.19
CA ASP A 16 5.73 -2.22 7.87
C ASP A 16 4.59 -3.24 7.96
N ASP A 17 3.59 -3.08 7.12
CA ASP A 17 2.51 -4.06 6.94
C ASP A 17 2.75 -4.82 5.62
N TRP A 18 3.05 -6.12 5.73
CA TRP A 18 3.40 -6.93 4.58
C TRP A 18 2.20 -7.50 3.82
N HIS A 19 0.97 -7.18 4.21
CA HIS A 19 -0.21 -7.73 3.54
C HIS A 19 -1.46 -6.93 3.90
N VAL A 20 -1.81 -5.94 3.08
CA VAL A 20 -2.98 -5.11 3.35
C VAL A 20 -3.90 -5.05 2.14
N HIS A 21 -5.22 -5.09 2.40
CA HIS A 21 -6.26 -4.92 1.40
C HIS A 21 -6.95 -3.59 1.60
N PHE A 22 -6.69 -2.63 0.72
CA PHE A 22 -7.36 -1.33 0.78
C PHE A 22 -8.68 -1.29 0.04
N ARG A 23 -8.96 -2.31 -0.76
CA ARG A 23 -10.21 -2.40 -1.53
C ARG A 23 -10.40 -1.19 -2.46
N GLU A 24 -11.64 -0.84 -2.72
CA GLU A 24 -12.06 0.24 -3.63
C GLU A 24 -13.22 1.02 -3.04
N GLY A 25 -13.68 2.05 -3.74
CA GLY A 25 -14.83 2.84 -3.36
C GLY A 25 -14.66 3.52 -2.00
N SER A 26 -15.66 3.43 -1.15
CA SER A 26 -15.63 4.06 0.17
C SER A 26 -14.67 3.42 1.15
N MET A 27 -14.31 2.16 0.94
CA MET A 27 -13.41 1.43 1.83
C MET A 27 -11.99 1.99 1.81
N ILE A 28 -11.45 2.30 0.65
CA ILE A 28 -10.09 2.84 0.53
C ILE A 28 -9.94 4.14 1.32
N ARG A 29 -10.97 4.98 1.30
CA ARG A 29 -10.99 6.26 2.02
C ARG A 29 -10.89 6.06 3.54
N LYS A 30 -11.45 4.97 4.05
CA LYS A 30 -11.44 4.65 5.47
C LYS A 30 -10.18 3.90 5.89
N LEU A 31 -9.71 2.97 5.06
CA LEU A 31 -8.62 2.07 5.43
C LEU A 31 -7.23 2.71 5.29
N VAL A 32 -7.00 3.50 4.25
CA VAL A 32 -5.68 4.09 4.01
C VAL A 32 -5.22 5.03 5.13
N PRO A 33 -6.05 5.94 5.65
CA PRO A 33 -5.61 6.80 6.75
C PRO A 33 -5.17 6.02 7.98
N GLU A 34 -5.88 4.97 8.34
CA GLU A 34 -5.56 4.15 9.52
C GLU A 34 -4.24 3.40 9.34
N THR A 35 -4.05 2.77 8.19
CA THR A 35 -2.79 2.05 7.89
C THR A 35 -1.61 3.01 7.80
N SER A 36 -1.76 4.11 7.07
CA SER A 36 -0.66 5.08 6.90
C SER A 36 -0.23 5.75 8.20
N LYS A 37 -1.12 5.82 9.16
CA LYS A 37 -0.84 6.36 10.48
C LYS A 37 0.07 5.43 11.31
N LEU A 38 -0.13 4.12 11.19
CA LEU A 38 0.54 3.10 12.00
C LEU A 38 1.77 2.50 11.33
N PHE A 39 1.80 2.43 10.00
CA PHE A 39 2.84 1.73 9.26
C PHE A 39 3.63 2.68 8.36
N ASN A 40 4.92 2.38 8.21
CA ASN A 40 5.81 3.12 7.33
C ASN A 40 5.60 2.74 5.86
N ARG A 41 5.56 1.43 5.59
CA ARG A 41 5.29 0.87 4.26
C ARG A 41 4.20 -0.18 4.38
N ALA A 42 3.52 -0.44 3.28
CA ALA A 42 2.57 -1.54 3.23
C ALA A 42 2.61 -2.21 1.86
N ILE A 43 2.65 -3.54 1.85
CA ILE A 43 2.47 -4.31 0.60
C ILE A 43 0.97 -4.41 0.35
N VAL A 44 0.53 -3.77 -0.71
CA VAL A 44 -0.89 -3.64 -1.05
C VAL A 44 -1.30 -4.75 -2.00
N MET A 45 -2.31 -5.49 -1.60
CA MET A 45 -2.81 -6.64 -2.38
C MET A 45 -3.56 -6.18 -3.63
N PRO A 46 -3.37 -6.91 -4.76
CA PRO A 46 -3.87 -6.50 -6.06
C PRO A 46 -5.25 -7.08 -6.39
N ASN A 47 -5.83 -7.86 -5.49
CA ASN A 47 -7.07 -8.60 -5.75
C ASN A 47 -8.31 -7.75 -5.51
N LEU A 48 -8.46 -6.70 -6.31
CA LEU A 48 -9.67 -5.90 -6.38
C LEU A 48 -10.74 -6.63 -7.20
N LYS A 49 -11.93 -6.07 -7.30
CA LYS A 49 -12.98 -6.58 -8.18
C LYS A 49 -12.49 -6.71 -9.63
N SER A 50 -11.75 -5.69 -10.12
CA SER A 50 -10.91 -5.80 -11.31
C SER A 50 -9.47 -5.85 -10.84
N PRO A 51 -8.80 -7.00 -10.88
CA PRO A 51 -7.44 -7.13 -10.35
C PRO A 51 -6.44 -6.21 -11.04
N ILE A 52 -5.42 -5.80 -10.29
CA ILE A 52 -4.33 -4.99 -10.82
C ILE A 52 -3.36 -5.93 -11.54
N ILE A 53 -3.31 -5.87 -12.87
CA ILE A 53 -2.55 -6.80 -13.69
C ILE A 53 -1.40 -6.16 -14.47
N ASN A 54 -1.28 -4.83 -14.43
CA ASN A 54 -0.20 -4.13 -15.14
C ASN A 54 0.27 -2.89 -14.38
N SER A 55 1.42 -2.35 -14.80
CA SER A 55 2.04 -1.20 -14.16
C SER A 55 1.19 0.07 -14.23
N LYS A 56 0.47 0.28 -15.31
CA LYS A 56 -0.41 1.45 -15.46
C LYS A 56 -1.52 1.44 -14.42
N GLN A 57 -2.16 0.30 -14.21
CA GLN A 57 -3.18 0.13 -13.18
C GLN A 57 -2.59 0.29 -11.78
N ALA A 58 -1.39 -0.26 -11.55
CA ALA A 58 -0.70 -0.14 -10.28
C ALA A 58 -0.39 1.32 -9.93
N LEU A 59 0.12 2.10 -10.88
CA LEU A 59 0.39 3.52 -10.67
C LEU A 59 -0.87 4.32 -10.38
N LYS A 60 -1.95 4.03 -11.08
CA LYS A 60 -3.25 4.67 -10.85
C LYS A 60 -3.75 4.38 -9.44
N TYR A 61 -3.64 3.14 -9.00
CA TYR A 61 -4.06 2.73 -7.66
C TYR A 61 -3.16 3.35 -6.58
N LYS A 62 -1.85 3.38 -6.80
CA LYS A 62 -0.91 4.04 -5.91
C LYS A 62 -1.24 5.51 -5.71
N LYS A 63 -1.51 6.24 -6.78
CA LYS A 63 -1.91 7.65 -6.70
C LYS A 63 -3.18 7.85 -5.90
N LYS A 64 -4.15 6.96 -6.09
CA LYS A 64 -5.40 7.00 -5.34
C LYS A 64 -5.16 6.76 -3.84
N ILE A 65 -4.35 5.77 -3.49
CA ILE A 65 -3.97 5.51 -2.10
C ILE A 65 -3.27 6.73 -1.49
N LEU A 66 -2.28 7.28 -2.17
CA LEU A 66 -1.54 8.44 -1.68
C LEU A 66 -2.43 9.66 -1.48
N SER A 67 -3.51 9.80 -2.25
CA SER A 67 -4.47 10.90 -2.06
C SER A 67 -5.19 10.83 -0.71
N PHE A 68 -5.27 9.65 -0.10
CA PHE A 68 -5.90 9.44 1.21
C PHE A 68 -4.90 9.32 2.37
N SER A 69 -3.60 9.44 2.09
CA SER A 69 -2.55 9.37 3.12
C SER A 69 -1.81 10.70 3.33
N LYS A 70 -2.43 11.81 2.96
CA LYS A 70 -1.80 13.16 2.98
C LYS A 70 -1.27 13.56 4.36
N ASN A 71 -1.93 13.15 5.43
CA ASN A 71 -1.50 13.45 6.80
C ASN A 71 -0.28 12.63 7.23
N ASN A 72 0.12 11.65 6.44
CA ASN A 72 1.24 10.76 6.69
C ASN A 72 2.11 10.68 5.44
N ALA A 73 2.80 11.79 5.14
CA ALA A 73 3.50 12.00 3.87
C ALA A 73 4.62 11.00 3.59
N PHE A 74 5.16 10.35 4.62
CA PHE A 74 6.22 9.36 4.46
C PHE A 74 5.71 7.93 4.26
N PHE A 75 4.39 7.73 4.30
CA PHE A 75 3.82 6.42 4.03
C PHE A 75 4.08 6.00 2.59
N GLU A 76 4.61 4.79 2.42
CA GLU A 76 4.93 4.23 1.10
C GLU A 76 4.11 2.96 0.84
N PRO A 77 3.08 3.04 -0.01
CA PRO A 77 2.38 1.85 -0.47
C PRO A 77 3.17 1.17 -1.59
N LEU A 78 3.42 -0.11 -1.44
CA LEU A 78 4.09 -0.96 -2.42
C LEU A 78 3.02 -1.78 -3.12
N ILE A 79 2.69 -1.41 -4.35
CA ILE A 79 1.62 -2.05 -5.09
C ILE A 79 2.13 -3.33 -5.74
N THR A 80 1.38 -4.41 -5.59
CA THR A 80 1.67 -5.69 -6.24
C THR A 80 0.81 -5.89 -7.48
N LEU A 81 1.26 -6.75 -8.37
CA LEU A 81 0.52 -7.15 -9.56
C LEU A 81 -0.10 -8.52 -9.34
N TYR A 82 -1.33 -8.69 -9.78
CA TYR A 82 -2.01 -9.97 -9.80
C TYR A 82 -1.45 -10.78 -10.99
N LEU A 83 -0.76 -11.86 -10.71
CA LEU A 83 -0.13 -12.69 -11.73
C LEU A 83 -1.18 -13.42 -12.56
N ASN A 84 -1.17 -13.19 -13.86
CA ASN A 84 -2.00 -13.91 -14.82
C ASN A 84 -1.28 -14.06 -16.15
N GLU A 85 -1.92 -14.72 -17.11
CA GLU A 85 -1.32 -15.02 -18.41
C GLU A 85 -1.14 -13.77 -19.30
N GLU A 86 -1.81 -12.66 -18.99
CA GLU A 86 -1.77 -11.44 -19.79
C GLU A 86 -0.60 -10.51 -19.44
N ILE A 87 0.12 -10.79 -18.36
CA ILE A 87 1.26 -9.96 -17.94
C ILE A 87 2.40 -10.09 -18.93
N SER A 88 2.86 -8.97 -19.48
CA SER A 88 4.01 -8.95 -20.35
C SER A 88 5.31 -8.80 -19.58
N ILE A 89 6.38 -9.42 -20.10
CA ILE A 89 7.74 -9.28 -19.53
C ILE A 89 8.19 -7.83 -19.60
N THR A 90 7.90 -7.15 -20.69
CA THR A 90 8.24 -5.73 -20.88
C THR A 90 7.61 -4.86 -19.80
N ASP A 91 6.34 -5.09 -19.47
CA ASP A 91 5.67 -4.35 -18.43
C ASP A 91 6.25 -4.64 -17.04
N LEU A 92 6.61 -5.89 -16.77
CA LEU A 92 7.26 -6.26 -15.50
C LEU A 92 8.60 -5.56 -15.33
N ILE A 93 9.41 -5.50 -16.38
CA ILE A 93 10.69 -4.79 -16.37
C ILE A 93 10.47 -3.31 -16.11
N TRP A 94 9.49 -2.71 -16.80
CA TRP A 94 9.14 -1.31 -16.60
C TRP A 94 8.71 -1.04 -15.15
N ALA A 95 7.84 -1.88 -14.61
CA ALA A 95 7.37 -1.76 -13.23
C ALA A 95 8.52 -1.84 -12.22
N TYR A 96 9.44 -2.77 -12.43
CA TYR A 96 10.62 -2.91 -11.57
C TYR A 96 11.52 -1.68 -11.62
N THR A 97 11.71 -1.11 -12.80
CA THR A 97 12.59 0.04 -13.03
C THR A 97 12.00 1.35 -12.49
N ASN A 98 10.67 1.45 -12.46
CA ASN A 98 9.94 2.69 -12.10
C ASN A 98 9.15 2.55 -10.79
N LYS A 99 9.72 1.94 -9.80
CA LYS A 99 9.09 1.70 -8.48
C LYS A 99 8.43 2.93 -7.88
#